data_b3e517a321429d09b59d7e1093c9b703
#
_entry.id   b3e517a321429d09b59d7e1093c9b703
#
_cell.length_a   1.000
_cell.length_b   1.000
_cell.length_c   1.000
_cell.angle_alpha   90.00
_cell.angle_beta   90.00
_cell.angle_gamma   90.00
#
_symmetry.space_group_name_H-M   'P 1'
#
loop_
_entity.id
_entity.type
_entity.pdbx_description
1 polymer ?
#
loop_
_entity_poly.entity_id
_entity_poly.type
_entity_poly.pdbx_seq_one_letter_code
_entity_poly.pdbx_strand_id
1 'polypeptide(L)'
;RVVCRTGDPSSPADLAMVNVGGARSIIVLAGDEGDAGVVKAVLAVRSVDPEFANAHVVAELDNAGHAATLRTLTEGRIVTIQADEIIAELTAQACHQAGLAAVFRELLDFDGDEIYFTAVPELVGVAYRDALLAFGTCSVLGWIRDDGVVELNPPGDATFGPGYEIITVAEDDDTVVFTGVGPAPDVS
;
A
#
# COMPACT_ATOMS: atom_id res chain seq x y z
N ARG A 1 11.74 2.67 -19.99
CA ARG A 1 11.21 2.59 -21.37
C ARG A 1 9.79 2.04 -21.30
N VAL A 2 8.78 2.83 -21.71
CA VAL A 2 7.39 2.41 -21.81
C VAL A 2 7.17 1.71 -23.15
N VAL A 3 6.47 0.56 -23.13
CA VAL A 3 6.06 -0.19 -24.32
C VAL A 3 4.55 -0.34 -24.32
N CYS A 4 3.87 0.26 -25.31
CA CYS A 4 2.42 0.15 -25.45
C CYS A 4 2.03 -1.02 -26.34
N ARG A 5 0.95 -1.71 -25.98
CA ARG A 5 0.30 -2.76 -26.78
C ARG A 5 -1.20 -2.52 -26.76
N THR A 6 -1.85 -2.81 -27.91
CA THR A 6 -3.31 -2.81 -28.02
C THR A 6 -3.79 -4.24 -27.99
N GLY A 7 -4.82 -4.51 -27.18
CA GLY A 7 -5.42 -5.84 -27.02
C GLY A 7 -6.62 -5.78 -26.09
N ASP A 8 -7.29 -6.92 -25.94
CA ASP A 8 -8.38 -7.11 -25.00
C ASP A 8 -7.82 -7.60 -23.64
N PRO A 9 -7.93 -6.80 -22.55
CA PRO A 9 -7.42 -7.20 -21.24
C PRO A 9 -8.17 -8.40 -20.64
N SER A 10 -9.33 -8.77 -21.19
CA SER A 10 -10.08 -9.96 -20.79
C SER A 10 -9.64 -11.22 -21.54
N SER A 11 -8.75 -11.10 -22.53
CA SER A 11 -8.23 -12.20 -23.34
C SER A 11 -6.90 -12.72 -22.80
N PRO A 12 -6.82 -13.97 -22.30
CA PRO A 12 -5.55 -14.56 -21.87
C PRO A 12 -4.47 -14.59 -22.98
N ALA A 13 -4.89 -14.73 -24.25
CA ALA A 13 -3.99 -14.72 -25.38
C ALA A 13 -3.33 -13.34 -25.57
N ASP A 14 -4.09 -12.26 -25.40
CA ASP A 14 -3.59 -10.90 -25.51
C ASP A 14 -2.71 -10.54 -24.29
N LEU A 15 -3.06 -11.01 -23.10
CA LEU A 15 -2.24 -10.87 -21.89
C LEU A 15 -0.87 -11.56 -22.02
N ALA A 16 -0.80 -12.67 -22.77
CA ALA A 16 0.47 -13.34 -23.03
C ALA A 16 1.45 -12.46 -23.84
N MET A 17 0.95 -11.54 -24.68
CA MET A 17 1.80 -10.61 -25.45
C MET A 17 2.55 -9.61 -24.58
N VAL A 18 2.03 -9.30 -23.38
CA VAL A 18 2.66 -8.39 -22.42
C VAL A 18 3.37 -9.12 -21.29
N ASN A 19 3.46 -10.45 -21.38
CA ASN A 19 4.16 -11.30 -20.41
C ASN A 19 3.66 -11.12 -18.96
N VAL A 20 2.35 -11.15 -18.78
CA VAL A 20 1.70 -10.97 -17.46
C VAL A 20 2.29 -11.92 -16.39
N GLY A 21 2.56 -13.19 -16.74
CA GLY A 21 3.15 -14.15 -15.80
C GLY A 21 4.58 -13.84 -15.33
N GLY A 22 5.26 -12.88 -15.97
CA GLY A 22 6.59 -12.38 -15.55
C GLY A 22 6.55 -10.97 -14.97
N ALA A 23 5.37 -10.39 -14.78
CA ALA A 23 5.22 -9.05 -14.21
C ALA A 23 5.47 -9.07 -12.69
N ARG A 24 6.11 -8.01 -12.16
CA ARG A 24 6.23 -7.78 -10.72
C ARG A 24 4.97 -7.14 -10.14
N SER A 25 4.34 -6.28 -10.93
CA SER A 25 3.12 -5.57 -10.55
C SER A 25 2.18 -5.47 -11.74
N ILE A 26 0.89 -5.58 -11.49
CA ILE A 26 -0.18 -5.45 -12.47
C ILE A 26 -1.19 -4.46 -11.91
N ILE A 27 -1.48 -3.42 -12.68
CA ILE A 27 -2.50 -2.43 -12.34
C ILE A 27 -3.61 -2.56 -13.36
N VAL A 28 -4.83 -2.81 -12.87
CA VAL A 28 -6.05 -2.88 -13.69
C VAL A 28 -6.90 -1.66 -13.37
N LEU A 29 -7.02 -0.75 -14.33
CA LEU A 29 -7.81 0.47 -14.19
C LEU A 29 -9.20 0.29 -14.80
N ALA A 30 -10.18 0.98 -14.23
CA ALA A 30 -11.52 1.07 -14.81
C ALA A 30 -11.48 1.76 -16.18
N GLY A 31 -12.15 1.15 -17.15
CA GLY A 31 -12.32 1.70 -18.50
C GLY A 31 -13.81 1.90 -18.82
N ASP A 32 -14.15 1.97 -20.10
CA ASP A 32 -15.52 2.22 -20.55
C ASP A 32 -16.54 1.15 -20.08
N GLU A 33 -16.09 -0.07 -19.79
CA GLU A 33 -16.90 -1.15 -19.24
C GLU A 33 -17.05 -1.09 -17.70
N GLY A 34 -16.38 -0.14 -17.04
CA GLY A 34 -16.39 0.00 -15.58
C GLY A 34 -15.93 -1.27 -14.85
N ASP A 35 -16.50 -1.52 -13.69
CA ASP A 35 -16.18 -2.68 -12.83
C ASP A 35 -16.25 -4.03 -13.54
N ALA A 36 -17.18 -4.19 -14.49
CA ALA A 36 -17.32 -5.44 -15.23
C ALA A 36 -16.08 -5.75 -16.08
N GLY A 37 -15.49 -4.72 -16.70
CA GLY A 37 -14.23 -4.83 -17.43
C GLY A 37 -13.07 -5.20 -16.51
N VAL A 38 -12.98 -4.56 -15.35
CA VAL A 38 -11.96 -4.84 -14.34
C VAL A 38 -12.04 -6.27 -13.83
N VAL A 39 -13.24 -6.73 -13.47
CA VAL A 39 -13.44 -8.12 -13.00
C VAL A 39 -13.04 -9.13 -14.08
N LYS A 40 -13.44 -8.91 -15.34
CA LYS A 40 -13.04 -9.78 -16.46
C LYS A 40 -11.51 -9.82 -16.63
N ALA A 41 -10.85 -8.64 -16.59
CA ALA A 41 -9.41 -8.55 -16.73
C ALA A 41 -8.67 -9.27 -15.60
N VAL A 42 -9.08 -9.08 -14.34
CA VAL A 42 -8.50 -9.79 -13.18
C VAL A 42 -8.68 -11.31 -13.30
N LEU A 43 -9.85 -11.78 -13.72
CA LEU A 43 -10.09 -13.22 -13.95
C LEU A 43 -9.24 -13.75 -15.10
N ALA A 44 -8.99 -12.96 -16.15
CA ALA A 44 -8.10 -13.33 -17.22
C ALA A 44 -6.63 -13.39 -16.74
N VAL A 45 -6.18 -12.43 -15.93
CA VAL A 45 -4.86 -12.50 -15.27
C VAL A 45 -4.75 -13.76 -14.42
N ARG A 46 -5.77 -14.08 -13.61
CA ARG A 46 -5.80 -15.31 -12.80
C ARG A 46 -5.73 -16.59 -13.65
N SER A 47 -6.28 -16.59 -14.86
CA SER A 47 -6.19 -17.73 -15.75
C SER A 47 -4.77 -17.99 -16.28
N VAL A 48 -3.94 -16.94 -16.32
CA VAL A 48 -2.51 -17.01 -16.73
C VAL A 48 -1.62 -17.30 -15.51
N ASP A 49 -1.91 -16.67 -14.39
CA ASP A 49 -1.23 -16.87 -13.10
C ASP A 49 -2.28 -17.15 -12.00
N PRO A 50 -2.67 -18.43 -11.79
CA PRO A 50 -3.76 -18.79 -10.88
C PRO A 50 -3.57 -18.39 -9.42
N GLU A 51 -2.31 -18.30 -9.00
CA GLU A 51 -1.94 -18.00 -7.62
C GLU A 51 -1.58 -16.53 -7.42
N PHE A 52 -1.52 -15.70 -8.47
CA PHE A 52 -0.90 -14.37 -8.45
C PHE A 52 0.47 -14.41 -7.77
N ALA A 53 1.23 -15.50 -8.04
CA ALA A 53 2.43 -15.84 -7.27
C ALA A 53 3.59 -14.89 -7.54
N ASN A 54 3.59 -14.24 -8.72
CA ASN A 54 4.71 -13.45 -9.20
C ASN A 54 4.41 -11.95 -9.25
N ALA A 55 3.13 -11.56 -9.17
CA ALA A 55 2.74 -10.17 -9.34
C ALA A 55 1.90 -9.65 -8.19
N HIS A 56 2.23 -8.44 -7.71
CA HIS A 56 1.34 -7.64 -6.89
C HIS A 56 0.24 -7.05 -7.79
N VAL A 57 -1.02 -7.44 -7.58
CA VAL A 57 -2.13 -7.01 -8.42
C VAL A 57 -2.98 -5.97 -7.70
N VAL A 58 -3.17 -4.82 -8.34
CA VAL A 58 -4.03 -3.74 -7.87
C VAL A 58 -5.14 -3.52 -8.87
N ALA A 59 -6.38 -3.45 -8.42
CA ALA A 59 -7.56 -3.25 -9.25
C ALA A 59 -8.39 -2.06 -8.76
N GLU A 60 -8.70 -1.13 -9.67
CA GLU A 60 -9.60 -0.02 -9.43
C GLU A 60 -11.05 -0.47 -9.64
N LEU A 61 -11.93 -0.19 -8.68
CA LEU A 61 -13.35 -0.53 -8.72
C LEU A 61 -14.17 0.60 -8.09
N ASP A 62 -15.31 0.92 -8.69
CA ASP A 62 -16.20 1.97 -8.19
C ASP A 62 -17.11 1.46 -7.09
N ASN A 63 -17.54 0.19 -7.16
CA ASN A 63 -18.52 -0.37 -6.26
C ASN A 63 -17.90 -1.24 -5.16
N ALA A 64 -18.14 -0.88 -3.89
CA ALA A 64 -17.62 -1.60 -2.72
C ALA A 64 -18.05 -3.09 -2.69
N GLY A 65 -19.26 -3.41 -3.16
CA GLY A 65 -19.76 -4.79 -3.25
C GLY A 65 -18.99 -5.62 -4.29
N HIS A 66 -18.64 -5.01 -5.42
CA HIS A 66 -17.80 -5.64 -6.44
C HIS A 66 -16.38 -5.84 -5.93
N ALA A 67 -15.81 -4.85 -5.24
CA ALA A 67 -14.49 -4.95 -4.62
C ALA A 67 -14.45 -6.08 -3.56
N ALA A 68 -15.46 -6.18 -2.70
CA ALA A 68 -15.55 -7.25 -1.71
C ALA A 68 -15.69 -8.64 -2.37
N THR A 69 -16.49 -8.72 -3.44
CA THR A 69 -16.68 -9.96 -4.20
C THR A 69 -15.36 -10.38 -4.87
N LEU A 70 -14.67 -9.44 -5.52
CA LEU A 70 -13.41 -9.73 -6.20
C LEU A 70 -12.31 -10.16 -5.22
N ARG A 71 -12.20 -9.50 -4.06
CA ARG A 71 -11.30 -9.93 -2.97
C ARG A 71 -11.60 -11.35 -2.51
N THR A 72 -12.88 -11.70 -2.35
CA THR A 72 -13.29 -13.05 -1.97
C THR A 72 -12.92 -14.08 -3.04
N LEU A 73 -13.18 -13.78 -4.32
CA LEU A 73 -12.85 -14.64 -5.44
C LEU A 73 -11.34 -14.88 -5.61
N THR A 74 -10.53 -13.90 -5.20
CA THR A 74 -9.07 -13.97 -5.29
C THR A 74 -8.40 -14.32 -3.97
N GLU A 75 -9.19 -14.72 -2.96
CA GLU A 75 -8.70 -15.13 -1.64
C GLU A 75 -7.85 -14.03 -0.95
N GLY A 76 -8.19 -12.76 -1.20
CA GLY A 76 -7.46 -11.60 -0.67
C GLY A 76 -6.10 -11.33 -1.32
N ARG A 77 -5.76 -12.00 -2.41
CA ARG A 77 -4.44 -11.89 -3.07
C ARG A 77 -4.26 -10.64 -3.92
N ILE A 78 -5.32 -9.87 -4.12
CA ILE A 78 -5.27 -8.61 -4.84
C ILE A 78 -5.68 -7.45 -3.94
N VAL A 79 -5.12 -6.29 -4.22
CA VAL A 79 -5.55 -5.02 -3.61
C VAL A 79 -6.62 -4.39 -4.48
N THR A 80 -7.72 -3.97 -3.87
CA THR A 80 -8.78 -3.21 -4.57
C THR A 80 -8.77 -1.77 -4.09
N ILE A 81 -8.80 -0.82 -5.02
CA ILE A 81 -8.84 0.62 -4.75
C ILE A 81 -10.19 1.16 -5.25
N GLN A 82 -10.85 1.93 -4.41
CA GLN A 82 -12.06 2.69 -4.73
C GLN A 82 -11.67 4.18 -4.83
N ALA A 83 -11.30 4.62 -6.04
CA ALA A 83 -10.75 5.96 -6.26
C ALA A 83 -11.71 7.06 -5.81
N ASP A 84 -13.01 6.94 -6.13
CA ASP A 84 -14.02 7.94 -5.78
C ASP A 84 -14.20 8.08 -4.26
N GLU A 85 -14.14 6.98 -3.50
CA GLU A 85 -14.23 6.99 -2.04
C GLU A 85 -13.01 7.71 -1.44
N ILE A 86 -11.80 7.36 -1.89
CA ILE A 86 -10.56 8.01 -1.45
C ILE A 86 -10.59 9.51 -1.77
N ILE A 87 -11.01 9.90 -2.98
CA ILE A 87 -11.11 11.31 -3.37
C ILE A 87 -12.13 12.05 -2.48
N ALA A 88 -13.28 11.44 -2.20
CA ALA A 88 -14.29 12.04 -1.33
C ALA A 88 -13.78 12.23 0.10
N GLU A 89 -13.08 11.23 0.66
CA GLU A 89 -12.46 11.30 1.99
C GLU A 89 -11.38 12.37 2.05
N LEU A 90 -10.46 12.41 1.08
CA LEU A 90 -9.42 13.43 0.99
C LEU A 90 -10.02 14.84 0.87
N THR A 91 -11.09 14.99 0.06
CA THR A 91 -11.78 16.27 -0.10
C THR A 91 -12.43 16.72 1.21
N ALA A 92 -13.11 15.80 1.90
CA ALA A 92 -13.72 16.09 3.20
C ALA A 92 -12.66 16.51 4.24
N GLN A 93 -11.55 15.79 4.32
CA GLN A 93 -10.44 16.13 5.21
C GLN A 93 -9.81 17.49 4.88
N ALA A 94 -9.60 17.79 3.59
CA ALA A 94 -9.06 19.06 3.12
C ALA A 94 -9.97 20.26 3.46
N CYS A 95 -11.28 20.05 3.56
CA CYS A 95 -12.24 21.07 4.02
C CYS A 95 -12.07 21.42 5.50
N HIS A 96 -11.62 20.48 6.32
CA HIS A 96 -11.41 20.70 7.77
C HIS A 96 -10.08 21.39 8.08
N GLN A 97 -9.06 21.16 7.27
CA GLN A 97 -7.71 21.67 7.53
C GLN A 97 -7.10 22.28 6.28
N ALA A 98 -6.92 23.60 6.28
CA ALA A 98 -6.20 24.30 5.23
C ALA A 98 -4.76 23.77 5.11
N GLY A 99 -4.33 23.44 3.88
CA GLY A 99 -3.00 22.90 3.59
C GLY A 99 -2.91 21.37 3.55
N LEU A 100 -3.91 20.64 4.05
CA LEU A 100 -3.88 19.17 4.04
C LEU A 100 -3.78 18.58 2.61
N ALA A 101 -4.41 19.23 1.63
CA ALA A 101 -4.29 18.85 0.22
C ALA A 101 -2.84 18.97 -0.32
N ALA A 102 -2.02 19.87 0.23
CA ALA A 102 -0.61 19.96 -0.11
C ALA A 102 0.20 18.81 0.51
N VAL A 103 -0.13 18.43 1.74
CA VAL A 103 0.50 17.28 2.42
C VAL A 103 0.20 15.98 1.67
N PHE A 104 -1.06 15.76 1.27
CA PHE A 104 -1.39 14.57 0.48
C PHE A 104 -0.69 14.55 -0.88
N ARG A 105 -0.53 15.72 -1.52
CA ARG A 105 0.19 15.80 -2.80
C ARG A 105 1.66 15.43 -2.63
N GLU A 106 2.29 15.87 -1.56
CA GLU A 106 3.67 15.51 -1.23
C GLU A 106 3.82 14.01 -0.97
N LEU A 107 2.96 13.42 -0.16
CA LEU A 107 2.97 11.98 0.15
C LEU A 107 2.62 11.06 -1.05
N LEU A 108 2.04 11.60 -2.11
CA LEU A 108 1.70 10.88 -3.34
C LEU A 108 2.64 11.22 -4.52
N ASP A 109 3.63 12.10 -4.30
CA ASP A 109 4.65 12.42 -5.29
C ASP A 109 5.80 11.43 -5.18
N PHE A 110 6.23 10.85 -6.31
CA PHE A 110 7.35 9.91 -6.37
C PHE A 110 8.73 10.58 -6.28
N ASP A 111 8.79 11.91 -6.31
CA ASP A 111 10.03 12.68 -6.19
C ASP A 111 10.30 13.18 -4.74
N GLY A 112 9.44 12.81 -3.77
CA GLY A 112 9.51 13.25 -2.38
C GLY A 112 9.62 12.10 -1.38
N ASP A 113 9.26 12.41 -0.15
CA ASP A 113 9.14 11.39 0.90
C ASP A 113 7.94 10.48 0.64
N GLU A 114 8.16 9.17 0.69
CA GLU A 114 7.14 8.14 0.50
C GLU A 114 6.86 7.38 1.80
N ILE A 115 5.78 6.59 1.80
CA ILE A 115 5.42 5.72 2.93
C ILE A 115 6.02 4.34 2.70
N TYR A 116 6.85 3.88 3.64
CA TYR A 116 7.47 2.57 3.61
C TYR A 116 7.01 1.67 4.76
N PHE A 117 6.96 0.37 4.46
CA PHE A 117 6.71 -0.69 5.43
C PHE A 117 7.99 -1.51 5.56
N THR A 118 8.56 -1.55 6.76
CA THR A 118 9.84 -2.21 6.98
C THR A 118 9.78 -3.12 8.20
N ALA A 119 10.18 -4.38 8.02
CA ALA A 119 10.35 -5.31 9.13
C ALA A 119 11.63 -4.96 9.90
N VAL A 120 11.49 -4.61 11.17
CA VAL A 120 12.62 -4.32 12.09
C VAL A 120 12.51 -5.22 13.30
N PRO A 121 13.13 -6.43 13.28
CA PRO A 121 13.03 -7.40 14.37
C PRO A 121 13.51 -6.88 15.72
N GLU A 122 14.41 -5.90 15.73
CA GLU A 122 14.96 -5.26 16.92
C GLU A 122 13.91 -4.45 17.70
N LEU A 123 12.81 -4.09 17.08
CA LEU A 123 11.72 -3.36 17.72
C LEU A 123 10.79 -4.26 18.53
N VAL A 124 10.85 -5.58 18.40
CA VAL A 124 9.96 -6.49 19.15
C VAL A 124 10.11 -6.26 20.65
N GLY A 125 8.97 -5.89 21.31
CA GLY A 125 8.94 -5.55 22.72
C GLY A 125 9.32 -4.10 23.05
N VAL A 126 9.77 -3.31 22.08
CA VAL A 126 10.08 -1.88 22.26
C VAL A 126 8.77 -1.09 22.28
N ALA A 127 8.66 -0.10 23.17
CA ALA A 127 7.51 0.78 23.22
C ALA A 127 7.53 1.77 22.03
N TYR A 128 6.34 2.13 21.52
CA TYR A 128 6.21 3.02 20.37
C TYR A 128 6.93 4.36 20.55
N ARG A 129 6.80 4.99 21.74
CA ARG A 129 7.51 6.24 22.06
C ARG A 129 9.03 6.15 21.93
N ASP A 130 9.60 4.97 22.20
CA ASP A 130 11.04 4.74 22.14
C ASP A 130 11.47 4.49 20.69
N ALA A 131 10.60 3.83 19.90
CA ALA A 131 10.81 3.61 18.48
C ALA A 131 10.79 4.93 17.66
N LEU A 132 10.03 5.95 18.08
CA LEU A 132 10.04 7.28 17.44
C LEU A 132 11.43 7.92 17.38
N LEU A 133 12.32 7.57 18.29
CA LEU A 133 13.68 8.12 18.41
C LEU A 133 14.75 7.14 17.92
N ALA A 134 14.34 5.97 17.44
CA ALA A 134 15.24 4.90 17.02
C ALA A 134 15.71 5.01 15.55
N PHE A 135 15.26 6.05 14.85
CA PHE A 135 15.57 6.28 13.43
C PHE A 135 16.00 7.74 13.25
N GLY A 136 17.12 7.94 12.54
CA GLY A 136 17.68 9.28 12.34
C GLY A 136 17.24 9.96 11.04
N THR A 137 16.70 9.19 10.09
CA THR A 137 16.50 9.61 8.70
C THR A 137 15.06 9.45 8.22
N CYS A 138 14.15 8.94 9.04
CA CYS A 138 12.75 8.79 8.70
C CYS A 138 11.84 9.16 9.88
N SER A 139 10.56 9.38 9.60
CA SER A 139 9.53 9.64 10.60
C SER A 139 8.65 8.43 10.79
N VAL A 140 8.55 7.91 12.02
CA VAL A 140 7.70 6.76 12.35
C VAL A 140 6.25 7.21 12.50
N LEU A 141 5.35 6.61 11.74
CA LEU A 141 3.90 6.88 11.81
C LEU A 141 3.14 5.88 12.68
N GLY A 142 3.60 4.63 12.73
CA GLY A 142 2.92 3.53 13.41
C GLY A 142 3.44 2.17 12.96
N TRP A 143 2.56 1.20 12.90
CA TRP A 143 2.88 -0.16 12.44
C TRP A 143 1.73 -0.81 11.68
N ILE A 144 2.06 -1.83 10.90
CA ILE A 144 1.11 -2.84 10.44
C ILE A 144 1.40 -4.14 11.16
N ARG A 145 0.36 -4.80 11.64
CA ARG A 145 0.45 -6.10 12.30
C ARG A 145 0.46 -7.23 11.28
N ASP A 146 0.86 -8.42 11.70
CA ASP A 146 0.85 -9.65 10.90
C ASP A 146 -0.54 -10.04 10.36
N ASP A 147 -1.62 -9.58 11.03
CA ASP A 147 -3.01 -9.75 10.57
C ASP A 147 -3.45 -8.67 9.56
N GLY A 148 -2.55 -7.76 9.16
CA GLY A 148 -2.79 -6.68 8.20
C GLY A 148 -3.48 -5.44 8.79
N VAL A 149 -3.66 -5.37 10.10
CA VAL A 149 -4.26 -4.19 10.76
C VAL A 149 -3.23 -3.09 10.90
N VAL A 150 -3.54 -1.93 10.32
CA VAL A 150 -2.74 -0.70 10.42
C VAL A 150 -3.14 0.07 11.67
N GLU A 151 -2.15 0.46 12.47
CA GLU A 151 -2.31 1.36 13.62
C GLU A 151 -1.37 2.55 13.47
N LEU A 152 -1.94 3.73 13.19
CA LEU A 152 -1.20 4.98 13.14
C LEU A 152 -1.25 5.67 14.50
N ASN A 153 -0.11 6.21 14.91
CA ASN A 153 0.06 6.91 16.18
C ASN A 153 -0.53 6.12 17.38
N PRO A 154 -0.14 4.87 17.57
CA PRO A 154 -0.59 4.06 18.70
C PRO A 154 -0.20 4.69 20.04
N PRO A 155 -0.77 4.26 21.18
CA PRO A 155 -0.35 4.73 22.49
C PRO A 155 1.16 4.58 22.70
N GLY A 156 1.81 5.59 23.30
CA GLY A 156 3.28 5.60 23.43
C GLY A 156 3.88 4.43 24.23
N ASP A 157 3.08 3.80 25.09
CA ASP A 157 3.45 2.61 25.87
C ASP A 157 3.07 1.28 25.19
N ALA A 158 2.37 1.32 24.06
CA ALA A 158 2.11 0.14 23.25
C ALA A 158 3.42 -0.39 22.67
N THR A 159 3.57 -1.70 22.58
CA THR A 159 4.82 -2.35 22.17
C THR A 159 4.69 -3.07 20.85
N PHE A 160 5.77 -3.06 20.06
CA PHE A 160 5.85 -3.83 18.83
C PHE A 160 5.76 -5.34 19.11
N GLY A 161 4.88 -6.01 18.39
CA GLY A 161 4.75 -7.46 18.41
C GLY A 161 5.66 -8.15 17.38
N PRO A 162 5.80 -9.50 17.49
CA PRO A 162 6.47 -10.29 16.47
C PRO A 162 5.73 -10.17 15.12
N GLY A 163 6.46 -10.02 14.03
CA GLY A 163 5.90 -9.92 12.68
C GLY A 163 5.30 -8.56 12.32
N TYR A 164 5.39 -7.56 13.22
CA TYR A 164 4.98 -6.20 12.89
C TYR A 164 5.99 -5.54 11.94
N GLU A 165 5.49 -4.78 10.99
CA GLU A 165 6.31 -3.88 10.17
C GLU A 165 6.05 -2.44 10.61
N ILE A 166 7.12 -1.66 10.72
CA ILE A 166 7.03 -0.24 11.01
C ILE A 166 6.55 0.52 9.77
N ILE A 167 5.71 1.51 9.99
CA ILE A 167 5.26 2.44 8.95
C ILE A 167 6.04 3.73 9.11
N THR A 168 6.77 4.12 8.08
CA THR A 168 7.63 5.31 8.08
C THR A 168 7.35 6.20 6.88
N VAL A 169 7.70 7.48 7.03
CA VAL A 169 7.86 8.42 5.92
C VAL A 169 9.36 8.67 5.76
N ALA A 170 9.88 8.44 4.56
CA ALA A 170 11.29 8.53 4.24
C ALA A 170 11.50 8.85 2.74
N GLU A 171 12.69 9.36 2.38
CA GLU A 171 13.05 9.68 1.00
C GLU A 171 13.21 8.41 0.13
N ASP A 172 13.71 7.30 0.72
CA ASP A 172 13.88 6.03 0.05
C ASP A 172 13.83 4.88 1.09
N ASP A 173 13.58 3.64 0.67
CA ASP A 173 13.50 2.47 1.52
C ASP A 173 14.84 2.17 2.22
N ASP A 174 15.96 2.45 1.57
CA ASP A 174 17.32 2.26 2.11
C ASP A 174 17.68 3.31 3.16
N THR A 175 16.92 4.40 3.27
CA THR A 175 17.09 5.43 4.32
C THR A 175 16.40 5.08 5.62
N VAL A 176 15.55 4.03 5.66
CA VAL A 176 14.91 3.53 6.90
C VAL A 176 15.92 2.71 7.70
N VAL A 177 16.83 3.40 8.39
CA VAL A 177 17.92 2.76 9.13
C VAL A 177 17.65 2.82 10.64
N PHE A 178 17.54 1.64 11.26
CA PHE A 178 17.46 1.52 12.71
C PHE A 178 18.80 1.89 13.36
N THR A 179 18.80 2.94 14.18
CA THR A 179 20.00 3.47 14.86
C THR A 179 20.13 3.03 16.32
N GLY A 180 19.12 2.33 16.81
CA GLY A 180 19.03 1.85 18.20
C GLY A 180 18.12 2.72 19.05
N VAL A 181 17.56 2.10 20.08
CA VAL A 181 16.74 2.80 21.07
C VAL A 181 17.68 3.53 22.02
N GLY A 182 17.79 4.84 21.87
CA GLY A 182 18.55 5.68 22.80
C GLY A 182 17.89 5.74 24.19
N PRO A 183 18.62 6.11 25.25
CA PRO A 183 18.00 6.39 26.55
C PRO A 183 16.98 7.53 26.36
N ALA A 184 15.77 7.33 26.93
CA ALA A 184 14.74 8.36 26.91
C ALA A 184 15.32 9.69 27.41
N PRO A 185 15.04 10.83 26.74
CA PRO A 185 15.50 12.11 27.24
C PRO A 185 14.92 12.35 28.64
N ASP A 186 15.80 12.71 29.58
CA ASP A 186 15.43 13.05 30.95
C ASP A 186 14.51 14.29 30.88
N VAL A 187 13.22 14.09 31.04
CA VAL A 187 12.23 15.16 31.11
C VAL A 187 12.18 15.62 32.56
N SER A 188 13.11 16.47 32.92
CA SER A 188 13.11 17.19 34.21
C SER A 188 12.32 18.50 34.12
#